data_62aa6cc15f2b1d5283b2e12845c5ff0e
#
_entry.id   62aa6cc15f2b1d5283b2e12845c5ff0e
#
_cell.length_a   1.000
_cell.length_b   1.000
_cell.length_c   1.000
_cell.angle_alpha   90.00
_cell.angle_beta   90.00
_cell.angle_gamma   90.00
#
_symmetry.space_group_name_H-M   'P 1'
#
loop_
_entity.id
_entity.type
_entity.pdbx_description
1 polymer ?
#
loop_
_entity_poly.entity_id
_entity_poly.type
_entity_poly.pdbx_seq_one_letter_code
_entity_poly.pdbx_strand_id
1 'polypeptide(L)'
;MFFFRISYFKELMKTFTFKLKVYYEDTDAGGVVYYANYLKFMERARSDALETLGFTNKKLIDENGTYIIVKSCNISYMKSALLEDNLEIKSNIKEITKTSFFMSQKVFKGNDQITEAEIHLVTIDKKGKPVKIPGTLKVELEKLI
;
A
#
# COMPACT_ATOMS: atom_id res chain seq x y z
N MET A 1 6.49 -19.05 -24.14
CA MET A 1 7.01 -17.65 -24.11
C MET A 1 5.90 -16.61 -24.19
N PHE A 2 4.90 -16.77 -25.03
CA PHE A 2 3.78 -15.81 -25.17
C PHE A 2 2.90 -15.74 -23.91
N PHE A 3 2.58 -16.87 -23.28
CA PHE A 3 1.78 -16.95 -22.05
C PHE A 3 2.48 -16.35 -20.82
N PHE A 4 3.81 -16.46 -20.72
CA PHE A 4 4.61 -15.86 -19.67
C PHE A 4 4.61 -14.32 -19.75
N ARG A 5 4.67 -13.77 -20.97
CA ARG A 5 4.61 -12.31 -21.19
C ARG A 5 3.23 -11.72 -20.83
N ILE A 6 2.15 -12.43 -21.16
CA ILE A 6 0.78 -11.97 -20.86
C ILE A 6 0.52 -12.01 -19.36
N SER A 7 0.98 -13.06 -18.66
CA SER A 7 0.85 -13.17 -17.21
C SER A 7 1.65 -12.09 -16.48
N TYR A 8 2.88 -11.86 -16.89
CA TYR A 8 3.75 -10.80 -16.35
C TYR A 8 3.15 -9.40 -16.58
N PHE A 9 2.61 -9.15 -17.78
CA PHE A 9 1.97 -7.87 -18.10
C PHE A 9 0.68 -7.65 -17.31
N LYS A 10 -0.13 -8.69 -17.11
CA LYS A 10 -1.32 -8.65 -16.25
C LYS A 10 -0.96 -8.36 -14.79
N GLU A 11 0.11 -8.95 -14.30
CA GLU A 11 0.57 -8.74 -12.93
C GLU A 11 1.13 -7.32 -12.74
N LEU A 12 1.84 -6.78 -13.74
CA LEU A 12 2.31 -5.39 -13.74
C LEU A 12 1.15 -4.39 -13.73
N MET A 13 0.06 -4.65 -14.45
CA MET A 13 -1.13 -3.78 -14.49
C MET A 13 -1.92 -3.76 -13.19
N LYS A 14 -1.72 -4.77 -12.30
CA LYS A 14 -2.37 -4.88 -11.00
C LYS A 14 -1.50 -4.37 -9.85
N THR A 15 -0.27 -3.96 -10.14
CA THR A 15 0.68 -3.48 -9.16
C THR A 15 0.75 -1.96 -9.20
N PHE A 16 0.55 -1.35 -8.03
CA PHE A 16 0.82 0.07 -7.85
C PHE A 16 2.28 0.24 -7.44
N THR A 17 2.97 1.19 -8.07
CA THR A 17 4.35 1.51 -7.73
C THR A 17 4.44 2.96 -7.27
N PHE A 18 4.94 3.15 -6.05
CA PHE A 18 5.20 4.44 -5.46
C PHE A 18 6.70 4.60 -5.24
N LYS A 19 7.27 5.72 -5.71
CA LYS A 19 8.71 5.99 -5.61
C LYS A 19 8.97 7.07 -4.58
N LEU A 20 10.00 6.86 -3.77
CA LEU A 20 10.47 7.87 -2.81
C LEU A 20 11.97 7.81 -2.64
N LYS A 21 12.51 8.91 -2.13
CA LYS A 21 13.90 9.02 -1.69
C LYS A 21 13.94 9.04 -0.17
N VAL A 22 14.93 8.38 0.41
CA VAL A 22 15.17 8.42 1.86
C VAL A 22 15.83 9.76 2.22
N TYR A 23 15.17 10.52 3.08
CA TYR A 23 15.66 11.78 3.60
C TYR A 23 16.33 11.62 4.98
N TYR A 24 16.99 12.65 5.41
CA TYR A 24 17.67 12.69 6.70
C TYR A 24 16.73 12.35 7.86
N GLU A 25 15.52 12.90 7.83
CA GLU A 25 14.47 12.66 8.85
C GLU A 25 14.01 11.21 8.93
N ASP A 26 14.24 10.40 7.90
CA ASP A 26 13.82 9.00 7.85
C ASP A 26 14.83 8.07 8.52
N THR A 27 16.05 8.55 8.79
CA THR A 27 17.16 7.75 9.32
C THR A 27 17.30 7.87 10.82
N ASP A 28 17.88 6.83 11.43
CA ASP A 28 18.24 6.81 12.85
C ASP A 28 19.74 7.10 13.05
N ALA A 29 20.20 7.04 14.30
CA ALA A 29 21.60 7.26 14.65
C ALA A 29 22.57 6.26 14.01
N GLY A 30 22.09 5.11 13.57
CA GLY A 30 22.87 4.10 12.84
C GLY A 30 23.01 4.36 11.34
N GLY A 31 22.42 5.44 10.82
CA GLY A 31 22.48 5.81 9.41
C GLY A 31 21.55 5.00 8.50
N VAL A 32 20.67 4.19 9.05
CA VAL A 32 19.68 3.40 8.32
C VAL A 32 18.28 3.97 8.54
N VAL A 33 17.35 3.65 7.64
CA VAL A 33 15.94 4.00 7.82
C VAL A 33 15.44 3.41 9.13
N TYR A 34 14.90 4.27 10.00
CA TYR A 34 14.26 3.83 11.24
C TYR A 34 13.07 2.93 10.89
N TYR A 35 13.02 1.74 11.47
CA TYR A 35 12.11 0.68 11.02
C TYR A 35 10.63 1.08 10.99
N ALA A 36 10.19 1.95 11.89
CA ALA A 36 8.81 2.43 11.91
C ALA A 36 8.46 3.33 10.71
N ASN A 37 9.44 3.93 10.05
CA ASN A 37 9.21 4.80 8.90
C ASN A 37 8.75 4.04 7.66
N TYR A 38 9.02 2.75 7.56
CA TYR A 38 8.46 1.92 6.48
C TYR A 38 6.93 1.91 6.50
N LEU A 39 6.32 2.00 7.67
CA LEU A 39 4.87 2.10 7.81
C LEU A 39 4.34 3.41 7.19
N LYS A 40 5.07 4.51 7.35
CA LYS A 40 4.74 5.80 6.71
C LYS A 40 4.90 5.72 5.20
N PHE A 41 5.94 5.10 4.71
CA PHE A 41 6.17 4.90 3.28
C PHE A 41 5.04 4.08 2.65
N MET A 42 4.64 3.01 3.32
CA MET A 42 3.54 2.15 2.88
C MET A 42 2.20 2.87 2.91
N GLU A 43 1.95 3.72 3.90
CA GLU A 43 0.73 4.55 3.96
C GLU A 43 0.66 5.51 2.78
N ARG A 44 1.76 6.22 2.48
CA ARG A 44 1.83 7.12 1.32
C ARG A 44 1.59 6.36 0.01
N ALA A 45 2.16 5.17 -0.13
CA ALA A 45 1.95 4.30 -1.28
C ALA A 45 0.47 3.90 -1.45
N ARG A 46 -0.22 3.58 -0.34
CA ARG A 46 -1.66 3.28 -0.37
C ARG A 46 -2.50 4.50 -0.77
N SER A 47 -2.18 5.66 -0.23
CA SER A 47 -2.88 6.91 -0.57
C SER A 47 -2.70 7.28 -2.03
N ASP A 48 -1.49 7.11 -2.57
CA ASP A 48 -1.18 7.32 -3.99
C ASP A 48 -1.94 6.33 -4.89
N ALA A 49 -1.98 5.05 -4.49
CA ALA A 49 -2.75 4.03 -5.20
C ALA A 49 -4.24 4.35 -5.24
N LEU A 50 -4.80 4.81 -4.12
CA LEU A 50 -6.20 5.21 -4.01
C LEU A 50 -6.52 6.37 -4.96
N GLU A 51 -5.63 7.35 -5.05
CA GLU A 51 -5.76 8.48 -5.96
C GLU A 51 -5.73 8.04 -7.43
N THR A 52 -4.88 7.09 -7.78
CA THR A 52 -4.83 6.47 -9.11
C THR A 52 -6.17 5.83 -9.49
N LEU A 53 -6.92 5.32 -8.53
CA LEU A 53 -8.27 4.76 -8.73
C LEU A 53 -9.37 5.83 -8.79
N GLY A 54 -9.04 7.10 -8.65
CA GLY A 54 -9.99 8.20 -8.67
C GLY A 54 -10.58 8.56 -7.31
N PHE A 55 -9.97 8.11 -6.22
CA PHE A 55 -10.42 8.36 -4.85
C PHE A 55 -9.32 9.03 -4.04
N THR A 56 -9.73 9.70 -2.98
CA THR A 56 -8.83 10.16 -1.91
C THR A 56 -9.45 9.82 -0.56
N ASN A 57 -8.63 9.72 0.47
CA ASN A 57 -9.14 9.51 1.83
C ASN A 57 -10.11 10.62 2.24
N LYS A 58 -9.76 11.88 1.92
CA LYS A 58 -10.62 13.03 2.21
C LYS A 58 -11.97 12.94 1.50
N LYS A 59 -11.98 12.58 0.23
CA LYS A 59 -13.20 12.42 -0.56
C LYS A 59 -14.11 11.31 -0.01
N LEU A 60 -13.53 10.18 0.38
CA LEU A 60 -14.28 9.08 1.01
C LEU A 60 -14.93 9.51 2.33
N ILE A 61 -14.22 10.30 3.14
CA ILE A 61 -14.75 10.86 4.39
C ILE A 61 -15.88 11.85 4.09
N ASP A 62 -15.64 12.82 3.21
CA ASP A 62 -16.59 13.90 2.93
C ASP A 62 -17.87 13.40 2.23
N GLU A 63 -17.75 12.49 1.28
CA GLU A 63 -18.86 12.01 0.44
C GLU A 63 -19.56 10.76 1.01
N ASN A 64 -18.83 9.85 1.64
CA ASN A 64 -19.33 8.57 2.11
C ASN A 64 -19.33 8.42 3.64
N GLY A 65 -18.69 9.33 4.37
CA GLY A 65 -18.47 9.18 5.80
C GLY A 65 -17.62 7.96 6.14
N THR A 66 -16.79 7.52 5.21
CA THR A 66 -16.00 6.28 5.29
C THR A 66 -14.54 6.59 5.52
N TYR A 67 -13.97 5.93 6.53
CA TYR A 67 -12.55 5.94 6.86
C TYR A 67 -11.94 4.60 6.54
N ILE A 68 -10.73 4.59 5.99
CA ILE A 68 -9.94 3.38 5.80
C ILE A 68 -8.88 3.35 6.90
N ILE A 69 -8.91 2.33 7.73
CA ILE A 69 -7.97 2.17 8.84
C ILE A 69 -7.19 0.87 8.73
N VAL A 70 -6.01 0.83 9.32
CA VAL A 70 -5.21 -0.39 9.45
C VAL A 70 -5.71 -1.16 10.67
N LYS A 71 -6.21 -2.37 10.46
CA LYS A 71 -6.59 -3.29 11.52
C LYS A 71 -5.39 -4.11 12.01
N SER A 72 -4.57 -4.57 11.08
CA SER A 72 -3.37 -5.32 11.39
C SER A 72 -2.31 -5.15 10.31
N CYS A 73 -1.07 -5.31 10.70
CA CYS A 73 0.08 -5.27 9.80
C CYS A 73 1.09 -6.31 10.24
N ASN A 74 1.46 -7.20 9.33
CA ASN A 74 2.55 -8.14 9.53
C ASN A 74 3.68 -7.75 8.60
N ILE A 75 4.81 -7.31 9.16
CA ILE A 75 5.93 -6.76 8.41
C ILE A 75 7.23 -7.50 8.74
N SER A 76 8.00 -7.79 7.70
CA SER A 76 9.34 -8.39 7.80
C SER A 76 10.37 -7.47 7.17
N TYR A 77 11.49 -7.32 7.83
CA TYR A 77 12.60 -6.48 7.40
C TYR A 77 13.77 -7.38 6.97
N MET A 78 14.08 -7.41 5.68
CA MET A 78 15.13 -8.28 5.14
C MET A 78 16.47 -7.56 5.02
N LYS A 79 16.45 -6.28 4.63
CA LYS A 79 17.63 -5.43 4.47
C LYS A 79 17.34 -4.02 4.96
N SER A 80 18.39 -3.24 5.17
CA SER A 80 18.27 -1.83 5.56
C SER A 80 18.37 -0.93 4.33
N ALA A 81 17.53 0.10 4.27
CA ALA A 81 17.71 1.22 3.37
C ALA A 81 18.52 2.30 4.06
N LEU A 82 19.30 3.05 3.29
CA LEU A 82 20.24 4.06 3.75
C LEU A 82 19.80 5.46 3.31
N LEU A 83 20.41 6.48 3.90
CA LEU A 83 20.22 7.88 3.50
C LEU A 83 20.43 8.02 1.98
N GLU A 84 19.53 8.78 1.34
CA GLU A 84 19.52 9.08 -0.10
C GLU A 84 19.25 7.90 -1.03
N ASP A 85 18.97 6.72 -0.49
CA ASP A 85 18.49 5.61 -1.31
C ASP A 85 17.16 5.96 -1.98
N ASN A 86 17.03 5.52 -3.23
CA ASN A 86 15.77 5.59 -3.96
C ASN A 86 15.03 4.26 -3.79
N LEU A 87 13.81 4.34 -3.27
CA LEU A 87 12.99 3.18 -2.97
C LEU A 87 11.74 3.14 -3.85
N GLU A 88 11.28 1.94 -4.14
CA GLU A 88 9.99 1.69 -4.76
C GLU A 88 9.14 0.83 -3.83
N ILE A 89 7.91 1.27 -3.58
CA ILE A 89 6.92 0.48 -2.86
C ILE A 89 5.95 -0.08 -3.88
N LYS A 90 5.88 -1.41 -3.97
CA LYS A 90 4.98 -2.14 -4.85
C LYS A 90 3.83 -2.71 -4.04
N SER A 91 2.62 -2.31 -4.39
CA SER A 91 1.40 -2.64 -3.66
C SER A 91 0.43 -3.40 -4.54
N ASN A 92 -0.11 -4.49 -4.00
CA ASN A 92 -1.10 -5.35 -4.66
C ASN A 92 -2.28 -5.61 -3.72
N ILE A 93 -3.50 -5.66 -4.29
CA ILE A 93 -4.68 -6.13 -3.58
C ILE A 93 -4.68 -7.66 -3.60
N LYS A 94 -4.85 -8.29 -2.45
CA LYS A 94 -4.84 -9.76 -2.31
C LYS A 94 -6.23 -10.36 -2.12
N GLU A 95 -7.04 -9.72 -1.30
CA GLU A 95 -8.37 -10.20 -0.95
C GLU A 95 -9.27 -9.03 -0.61
N ILE A 96 -10.55 -9.16 -0.92
CA ILE A 96 -11.57 -8.15 -0.60
C ILE A 96 -12.72 -8.87 0.10
N THR A 97 -13.16 -8.30 1.22
CA THR A 97 -14.39 -8.70 1.90
C THR A 97 -15.43 -7.59 1.77
N LYS A 98 -16.56 -7.73 2.43
CA LYS A 98 -17.62 -6.73 2.43
C LYS A 98 -17.18 -5.40 3.06
N THR A 99 -16.36 -5.45 4.11
CA THR A 99 -15.97 -4.31 4.94
C THR A 99 -14.46 -4.11 5.05
N SER A 100 -13.67 -4.92 4.33
CA SER A 100 -12.21 -4.90 4.47
C SER A 100 -11.51 -5.40 3.21
N PHE A 101 -10.23 -5.14 3.12
CA PHE A 101 -9.38 -5.70 2.08
C PHE A 101 -7.95 -5.89 2.59
N PHE A 102 -7.23 -6.79 1.93
CA PHE A 102 -5.86 -7.14 2.28
C PHE A 102 -4.93 -6.68 1.16
N MET A 103 -3.82 -6.07 1.54
CA MET A 103 -2.78 -5.65 0.62
C MET A 103 -1.46 -6.31 0.96
N SER A 104 -0.70 -6.66 -0.09
CA SER A 104 0.72 -6.93 0.00
C SER A 104 1.47 -5.67 -0.41
N GLN A 105 2.42 -5.23 0.41
CA GLN A 105 3.29 -4.12 0.09
C GLN A 105 4.75 -4.53 0.27
N LYS A 106 5.55 -4.31 -0.77
CA LYS A 106 6.97 -4.66 -0.79
C LYS A 106 7.79 -3.42 -1.09
N VAL A 107 8.85 -3.21 -0.35
CA VAL A 107 9.79 -2.11 -0.57
C VAL A 107 11.04 -2.65 -1.24
N PHE A 108 11.45 -2.00 -2.34
CA PHE A 108 12.63 -2.37 -3.12
C PHE A 108 13.61 -1.20 -3.23
N LYS A 109 14.89 -1.53 -3.21
CA LYS A 109 15.97 -0.69 -3.69
C LYS A 109 16.55 -1.36 -4.94
N GLY A 110 16.20 -0.85 -6.12
CA GLY A 110 16.51 -1.55 -7.37
C GLY A 110 15.86 -2.94 -7.37
N ASN A 111 16.65 -3.99 -7.51
CA ASN A 111 16.21 -5.37 -7.48
C ASN A 111 16.25 -5.99 -6.07
N ASP A 112 16.77 -5.28 -5.08
CA ASP A 112 16.87 -5.76 -3.70
C ASP A 112 15.58 -5.50 -2.93
N GLN A 113 14.96 -6.57 -2.44
CA GLN A 113 13.80 -6.44 -1.56
C GLN A 113 14.26 -6.08 -0.15
N ILE A 114 13.78 -4.94 0.34
CA ILE A 114 14.12 -4.40 1.66
C ILE A 114 13.13 -4.89 2.71
N THR A 115 11.84 -4.81 2.41
CA THR A 115 10.76 -5.05 3.37
C THR A 115 9.58 -5.69 2.66
N GLU A 116 8.82 -6.48 3.40
CA GLU A 116 7.57 -7.10 2.95
C GLU A 116 6.52 -6.98 4.04
N ALA A 117 5.30 -6.59 3.68
CA ALA A 117 4.19 -6.46 4.61
C ALA A 117 2.89 -7.00 4.04
N GLU A 118 2.11 -7.63 4.91
CA GLU A 118 0.69 -7.93 4.70
C GLU A 118 -0.13 -6.99 5.58
N ILE A 119 -1.05 -6.25 4.98
CA ILE A 119 -1.81 -5.22 5.66
C ILE A 119 -3.30 -5.48 5.51
N HIS A 120 -3.99 -5.56 6.62
CA HIS A 120 -5.44 -5.66 6.67
C HIS A 120 -6.05 -4.29 6.92
N LEU A 121 -6.82 -3.82 5.96
CA LEU A 121 -7.48 -2.52 5.97
C LEU A 121 -8.97 -2.69 6.10
N VAL A 122 -9.60 -1.89 6.95
CA VAL A 122 -11.04 -1.96 7.24
C VAL A 122 -11.67 -0.60 6.97
N THR A 123 -12.86 -0.62 6.37
CA THR A 123 -13.68 0.59 6.22
C THR A 123 -14.60 0.74 7.43
N ILE A 124 -14.56 1.92 8.04
CA ILE A 124 -15.33 2.25 9.25
C ILE A 124 -16.06 3.58 9.07
N ASP A 125 -17.09 3.79 9.88
CA ASP A 125 -17.76 5.08 10.03
C ASP A 125 -17.05 5.97 11.07
N LYS A 126 -17.58 7.16 11.28
CA LYS A 126 -17.07 8.13 12.25
C LYS A 126 -17.05 7.61 13.69
N LYS A 127 -17.92 6.64 14.01
CA LYS A 127 -18.00 6.02 15.35
C LYS A 127 -17.05 4.83 15.50
N GLY A 128 -16.28 4.50 14.45
CA GLY A 128 -15.37 3.35 14.45
C GLY A 128 -16.03 2.02 14.13
N LYS A 129 -17.29 2.03 13.68
CA LYS A 129 -18.03 0.81 13.34
C LYS A 129 -17.70 0.38 11.90
N PRO A 130 -17.42 -0.92 11.66
CA PRO A 130 -17.23 -1.42 10.29
C PRO A 130 -18.44 -1.14 9.41
N VAL A 131 -18.17 -0.63 8.21
CA VAL A 131 -19.17 -0.36 7.18
C VAL A 131 -18.73 -0.98 5.86
N LYS A 132 -19.68 -1.19 4.97
CA LYS A 132 -19.40 -1.71 3.63
C LYS A 132 -18.44 -0.78 2.90
N ILE A 133 -17.48 -1.37 2.17
CA ILE A 133 -16.67 -0.62 1.23
C ILE A 133 -17.62 0.10 0.26
N PRO A 134 -17.47 1.43 0.03
CA PRO A 134 -18.28 2.13 -0.97
C PRO A 134 -18.28 1.39 -2.30
N GLY A 135 -19.47 1.19 -2.88
CA GLY A 135 -19.65 0.33 -4.06
C GLY A 135 -18.78 0.71 -5.24
N THR A 136 -18.61 2.01 -5.49
CA THR A 136 -17.75 2.53 -6.57
C THR A 136 -16.28 2.20 -6.34
N LEU A 137 -15.81 2.27 -5.11
CA LEU A 137 -14.45 1.87 -4.74
C LEU A 137 -14.28 0.34 -4.84
N LYS A 138 -15.25 -0.42 -4.36
CA LYS A 138 -15.20 -1.88 -4.40
C LYS A 138 -15.05 -2.42 -5.81
N VAL A 139 -15.79 -1.85 -6.77
CA VAL A 139 -15.68 -2.21 -8.19
C VAL A 139 -14.25 -2.02 -8.70
N GLU A 140 -13.61 -0.90 -8.37
CA GLU A 140 -12.23 -0.64 -8.79
C GLU A 140 -11.23 -1.58 -8.11
N LEU A 141 -11.41 -1.89 -6.83
CA LEU A 141 -10.55 -2.85 -6.11
C LEU A 141 -10.68 -4.27 -6.67
N GLU A 142 -11.89 -4.71 -7.01
CA GLU A 142 -12.14 -6.04 -7.58
C GLU A 142 -11.43 -6.27 -8.93
N LYS A 143 -11.20 -5.23 -9.71
CA LYS A 143 -10.45 -5.30 -10.97
C LYS A 143 -8.97 -5.63 -10.77
N LEU A 144 -8.47 -5.50 -9.54
CA LEU A 144 -7.05 -5.63 -9.19
C LEU A 144 -6.67 -6.98 -8.60
N ILE A 145 -7.61 -7.87 -8.48
CA ILE A 145 -7.38 -9.25 -8.01
C ILE A 145 -7.05 -10.19 -9.16
#